data_ed6b7ba6ce2cb4b0e773e45c7d3d8401
#
_entry.id   ed6b7ba6ce2cb4b0e773e45c7d3d8401
#
_cell.length_a   1.000
_cell.length_b   1.000
_cell.length_c   1.000
_cell.angle_alpha   90.00
_cell.angle_beta   90.00
_cell.angle_gamma   90.00
#
_symmetry.space_group_name_H-M   'P 1'
#
loop_
_entity.id
_entity.type
_entity.pdbx_description
1 polymer ?
#
loop_
_entity_poly.entity_id
_entity_poly.type
_entity_poly.pdbx_seq_one_letter_code
_entity_poly.pdbx_strand_id
1 'polypeptide(L)'
;THYPLPITHYPKFEVELKSGEVLECERLLLATGSNVAGYRIARSLGHQIEPPVPSLFTFNVLDKSLRELAGVSMNPVHLRLLTDSKTKLEQTGALLITHWGLSGPAVLKLSAWGARALHDCHYQAKLLVNWLPELDRETLRSQILSVKTAQPKKAIASYRGVNVLPHRLWQYIIIRAGIAPEDRWAGISNKEIDRLIQEIAQAEYLIQGKGAFKEEFVTCGGVNLKEVDFKTMQSKLVPGLYFAGEILDIDGVTGGFNFQSAWTTAWLAGQAMGNS
;
A
#
# COMPACT_ATOMS: atom_id res chain seq x y z
N THR A 1 63.32 -3.79 22.05
CA THR A 1 62.03 -3.07 22.24
C THR A 1 60.97 -3.83 21.46
N HIS A 2 60.27 -4.75 22.19
CA HIS A 2 59.09 -5.38 21.65
C HIS A 2 57.93 -4.37 21.73
N TYR A 3 57.46 -3.87 20.61
CA TYR A 3 56.15 -3.23 20.53
C TYR A 3 55.10 -4.35 20.53
N PRO A 4 54.16 -4.39 21.47
CA PRO A 4 53.04 -5.31 21.35
C PRO A 4 52.22 -4.86 20.16
N LEU A 5 51.98 -5.78 19.22
CA LEU A 5 51.00 -5.59 18.16
C LEU A 5 49.66 -5.24 18.80
N PRO A 6 48.90 -4.27 18.27
CA PRO A 6 47.58 -4.00 18.77
C PRO A 6 46.73 -5.25 18.57
N ILE A 7 46.31 -5.88 19.65
CA ILE A 7 45.34 -6.96 19.62
C ILE A 7 44.01 -6.31 19.28
N THR A 8 43.67 -6.25 18.01
CA THR A 8 42.32 -5.92 17.54
C THR A 8 41.43 -7.11 17.84
N HIS A 9 40.96 -7.23 19.08
CA HIS A 9 39.88 -8.12 19.41
C HIS A 9 38.60 -7.51 18.79
N TYR A 10 38.23 -7.95 17.59
CA TYR A 10 36.87 -7.78 17.12
C TYR A 10 35.97 -8.63 18.01
N PRO A 11 34.77 -8.13 18.40
CA PRO A 11 33.81 -8.96 19.10
C PRO A 11 33.46 -10.15 18.21
N LYS A 12 33.65 -11.35 18.73
CA LYS A 12 33.23 -12.57 18.07
C LYS A 12 31.71 -12.75 18.31
N PHE A 13 31.00 -13.11 17.26
CA PHE A 13 29.61 -13.54 17.37
C PHE A 13 29.59 -15.05 17.54
N GLU A 14 28.80 -15.53 18.49
CA GLU A 14 28.43 -16.93 18.63
C GLU A 14 26.98 -17.10 18.13
N VAL A 15 26.81 -17.89 17.08
CA VAL A 15 25.50 -18.17 16.48
C VAL A 15 25.12 -19.59 16.82
N GLU A 16 24.20 -19.77 17.76
CA GLU A 16 23.65 -21.08 18.10
C GLU A 16 22.54 -21.46 17.13
N LEU A 17 22.71 -22.58 16.45
CA LEU A 17 21.71 -23.18 15.56
C LEU A 17 20.71 -24.01 16.36
N LYS A 18 19.52 -24.25 15.77
CA LYS A 18 18.51 -25.12 16.40
C LYS A 18 18.98 -26.55 16.67
N SER A 19 20.04 -26.99 15.99
CA SER A 19 20.70 -28.28 16.22
C SER A 19 21.52 -28.34 17.51
N GLY A 20 21.76 -27.17 18.15
CA GLY A 20 22.71 -27.02 19.26
C GLY A 20 24.15 -26.77 18.80
N GLU A 21 24.41 -26.72 17.52
CA GLU A 21 25.71 -26.36 16.96
C GLU A 21 25.97 -24.86 17.15
N VAL A 22 27.17 -24.48 17.58
CA VAL A 22 27.59 -23.08 17.75
C VAL A 22 28.64 -22.72 16.69
N LEU A 23 28.36 -21.66 15.95
CA LEU A 23 29.26 -21.10 14.95
C LEU A 23 29.85 -19.79 15.48
N GLU A 24 31.17 -19.68 15.45
CA GLU A 24 31.88 -18.44 15.76
C GLU A 24 32.19 -17.66 14.50
N CYS A 25 31.95 -16.35 14.51
CA CYS A 25 32.31 -15.47 13.40
C CYS A 25 32.67 -14.07 13.88
N GLU A 26 33.50 -13.37 13.11
CA GLU A 26 33.87 -11.97 13.38
C GLU A 26 32.88 -10.97 12.75
N ARG A 27 32.09 -11.44 11.77
CA ARG A 27 31.13 -10.62 11.05
C ARG A 27 29.83 -11.39 10.87
N LEU A 28 28.74 -10.73 11.21
CA LEU A 28 27.39 -11.29 11.14
C LEU A 28 26.51 -10.40 10.25
N LEU A 29 25.90 -10.98 9.24
CA LEU A 29 24.88 -10.30 8.42
C LEU A 29 23.49 -10.80 8.81
N LEU A 30 22.61 -9.88 9.23
CA LEU A 30 21.20 -10.15 9.40
C LEU A 30 20.44 -9.73 8.12
N ALA A 31 20.04 -10.73 7.32
CA ALA A 31 19.27 -10.58 6.09
C ALA A 31 17.99 -11.45 6.15
N THR A 32 17.27 -11.35 7.27
CA THR A 32 16.17 -12.26 7.64
C THR A 32 14.81 -11.83 7.13
N GLY A 33 14.75 -10.75 6.35
CA GLY A 33 13.48 -10.16 5.93
C GLY A 33 12.65 -9.71 7.13
N SER A 34 11.33 -9.77 7.03
CA SER A 34 10.38 -9.41 8.08
C SER A 34 10.20 -10.49 9.17
N ASN A 35 11.14 -11.42 9.29
CA ASN A 35 11.04 -12.48 10.29
C ASN A 35 11.22 -11.96 11.73
N VAL A 36 10.28 -12.29 12.60
CA VAL A 36 10.28 -11.86 14.02
C VAL A 36 11.54 -12.29 14.76
N ALA A 37 12.17 -13.43 14.40
CA ALA A 37 13.42 -13.87 15.00
C ALA A 37 14.57 -12.90 14.68
N GLY A 38 14.66 -12.40 13.45
CA GLY A 38 15.64 -11.39 13.06
C GLY A 38 15.50 -10.10 13.88
N TYR A 39 14.28 -9.61 14.04
CA TYR A 39 14.01 -8.42 14.89
C TYR A 39 14.36 -8.66 16.36
N ARG A 40 14.11 -9.86 16.88
CA ARG A 40 14.52 -10.21 18.27
C ARG A 40 16.04 -10.21 18.43
N ILE A 41 16.76 -10.78 17.48
CA ILE A 41 18.23 -10.79 17.49
C ILE A 41 18.75 -9.36 17.42
N ALA A 42 18.27 -8.54 16.48
CA ALA A 42 18.70 -7.14 16.38
C ALA A 42 18.43 -6.36 17.68
N ARG A 43 17.25 -6.57 18.29
CA ARG A 43 16.88 -5.93 19.56
C ARG A 43 17.76 -6.40 20.73
N SER A 44 18.11 -7.68 20.81
CA SER A 44 19.01 -8.20 21.86
C SER A 44 20.42 -7.64 21.75
N LEU A 45 20.82 -7.21 20.54
CA LEU A 45 22.07 -6.53 20.26
C LEU A 45 21.98 -4.99 20.41
N GLY A 46 20.88 -4.47 20.97
CA GLY A 46 20.71 -3.06 21.33
C GLY A 46 20.02 -2.20 20.28
N HIS A 47 19.61 -2.76 19.15
CA HIS A 47 18.94 -2.00 18.08
C HIS A 47 17.49 -1.68 18.41
N GLN A 48 17.06 -0.48 18.05
CA GLN A 48 15.66 -0.08 18.04
C GLN A 48 14.96 -0.69 16.82
N ILE A 49 13.80 -1.24 17.06
CA ILE A 49 12.95 -1.80 16.01
C ILE A 49 11.68 -0.95 15.90
N GLU A 50 11.54 -0.25 14.79
CA GLU A 50 10.27 0.39 14.42
C GLU A 50 9.22 -0.71 14.25
N PRO A 51 8.06 -0.58 14.93
CA PRO A 51 7.05 -1.64 14.93
C PRO A 51 6.66 -2.06 13.51
N PRO A 52 6.83 -3.36 13.14
CA PRO A 52 6.45 -3.83 11.81
C PRO A 52 4.95 -3.81 11.61
N VAL A 53 4.50 -3.21 10.52
CA VAL A 53 3.10 -3.19 10.08
C VAL A 53 3.01 -3.52 8.59
N PRO A 54 1.88 -4.09 8.12
CA PRO A 54 1.67 -4.37 6.70
C PRO A 54 1.74 -3.12 5.82
N SER A 55 2.33 -3.29 4.64
CA SER A 55 2.42 -2.30 3.56
C SER A 55 2.04 -2.96 2.23
N LEU A 56 1.59 -2.18 1.23
CA LEU A 56 1.22 -2.67 -0.10
C LEU A 56 0.09 -3.72 -0.11
N PHE A 57 -0.98 -3.48 0.60
CA PHE A 57 -2.09 -4.42 0.70
C PHE A 57 -3.38 -3.92 0.04
N THR A 58 -4.25 -4.86 -0.30
CA THR A 58 -5.61 -4.64 -0.82
C THR A 58 -6.55 -4.19 0.28
N PHE A 59 -7.43 -3.23 0.01
CA PHE A 59 -8.47 -2.79 0.93
C PHE A 59 -9.68 -3.73 0.88
N ASN A 60 -10.04 -4.29 2.01
CA ASN A 60 -11.32 -5.01 2.14
C ASN A 60 -12.46 -4.00 2.25
N VAL A 61 -13.47 -4.17 1.41
CA VAL A 61 -14.68 -3.35 1.40
C VAL A 61 -15.89 -4.26 1.54
N LEU A 62 -16.80 -3.97 2.49
CA LEU A 62 -17.95 -4.83 2.76
C LEU A 62 -19.11 -4.68 1.77
N ASP A 63 -19.05 -3.73 0.85
CA ASP A 63 -20.07 -3.54 -0.19
C ASP A 63 -20.11 -4.77 -1.11
N LYS A 64 -21.13 -5.62 -0.93
CA LYS A 64 -21.32 -6.84 -1.72
C LYS A 64 -21.50 -6.55 -3.21
N SER A 65 -22.30 -5.53 -3.53
CA SER A 65 -22.59 -5.14 -4.92
C SER A 65 -21.33 -4.62 -5.63
N LEU A 66 -20.44 -3.93 -4.92
CA LEU A 66 -19.12 -3.57 -5.45
C LEU A 66 -18.31 -4.82 -5.78
N ARG A 67 -18.26 -5.80 -4.85
CA ARG A 67 -17.45 -7.02 -5.01
C ARG A 67 -17.96 -7.92 -6.15
N GLU A 68 -19.24 -7.86 -6.49
CA GLU A 68 -19.80 -8.52 -7.67
C GLU A 68 -19.22 -7.98 -8.99
N LEU A 69 -18.63 -6.79 -8.97
CA LEU A 69 -17.90 -6.21 -10.11
C LEU A 69 -16.46 -6.71 -10.23
N ALA A 70 -16.06 -7.72 -9.49
CA ALA A 70 -14.68 -8.25 -9.54
C ALA A 70 -14.21 -8.45 -11.00
N GLY A 71 -12.96 -7.99 -11.27
CA GLY A 71 -12.36 -7.94 -12.59
C GLY A 71 -12.56 -6.62 -13.34
N VAL A 72 -13.43 -5.73 -12.86
CA VAL A 72 -13.56 -4.38 -13.43
C VAL A 72 -12.37 -3.53 -12.99
N SER A 73 -11.74 -2.86 -13.96
CA SER A 73 -10.64 -1.92 -13.70
C SER A 73 -10.98 -0.54 -14.26
N MET A 74 -10.42 0.49 -13.62
CA MET A 74 -10.49 1.88 -14.06
C MET A 74 -9.11 2.54 -13.96
N ASN A 75 -8.80 3.41 -14.93
CA ASN A 75 -7.56 4.17 -14.96
C ASN A 75 -7.73 5.46 -15.81
N PRO A 76 -7.42 6.65 -15.25
CA PRO A 76 -7.10 6.86 -13.86
C PRO A 76 -8.33 6.91 -12.95
N VAL A 77 -8.14 6.61 -11.67
CA VAL A 77 -9.04 7.01 -10.58
C VAL A 77 -8.25 7.83 -9.56
N HIS A 78 -8.93 8.69 -8.81
CA HIS A 78 -8.31 9.37 -7.67
C HIS A 78 -8.90 8.84 -6.36
N LEU A 79 -8.01 8.46 -5.45
CA LEU A 79 -8.33 7.88 -4.14
C LEU A 79 -7.90 8.85 -3.05
N ARG A 80 -8.73 9.01 -2.03
CA ARG A 80 -8.40 9.73 -0.81
C ARG A 80 -8.81 8.93 0.40
N LEU A 81 -7.83 8.61 1.25
CA LEU A 81 -8.04 7.93 2.51
C LEU A 81 -8.29 8.96 3.62
N LEU A 82 -9.40 8.81 4.34
CA LEU A 82 -9.74 9.65 5.48
C LEU A 82 -9.35 8.93 6.76
N THR A 83 -8.34 9.45 7.44
CA THR A 83 -7.83 8.98 8.73
C THR A 83 -7.61 10.19 9.63
N ASP A 84 -7.37 9.97 10.91
CA ASP A 84 -7.02 11.03 11.87
C ASP A 84 -5.59 11.59 11.66
N SER A 85 -4.86 11.05 10.70
CA SER A 85 -3.52 11.54 10.33
C SER A 85 -3.59 12.97 9.78
N LYS A 86 -2.65 13.81 10.20
CA LYS A 86 -2.48 15.16 9.65
C LYS A 86 -1.99 15.14 8.18
N THR A 87 -1.44 14.02 7.75
CA THR A 87 -0.93 13.85 6.37
C THR A 87 -2.09 13.53 5.44
N LYS A 88 -2.17 14.26 4.34
CA LYS A 88 -3.14 14.00 3.28
C LYS A 88 -2.71 12.74 2.52
N LEU A 89 -3.51 11.69 2.61
CA LEU A 89 -3.26 10.40 1.99
C LEU A 89 -4.11 10.29 0.72
N GLU A 90 -3.50 10.57 -0.42
CA GLU A 90 -4.14 10.54 -1.73
C GLU A 90 -3.26 9.86 -2.77
N GLN A 91 -3.90 9.22 -3.74
CA GLN A 91 -3.21 8.58 -4.85
C GLN A 91 -4.07 8.56 -6.10
N THR A 92 -3.46 8.86 -7.24
CA THR A 92 -4.10 8.71 -8.56
C THR A 92 -3.43 7.59 -9.34
N GLY A 93 -4.22 6.79 -10.05
CA GLY A 93 -3.72 5.70 -10.90
C GLY A 93 -4.77 4.63 -11.15
N ALA A 94 -4.32 3.45 -11.60
CA ALA A 94 -5.19 2.33 -11.90
C ALA A 94 -5.73 1.68 -10.61
N LEU A 95 -7.03 1.35 -10.64
CA LEU A 95 -7.75 0.62 -9.61
C LEU A 95 -8.36 -0.65 -10.21
N LEU A 96 -8.36 -1.72 -9.43
CA LEU A 96 -9.00 -2.99 -9.75
C LEU A 96 -10.00 -3.36 -8.66
N ILE A 97 -11.22 -3.68 -9.04
CA ILE A 97 -12.22 -4.26 -8.14
C ILE A 97 -11.98 -5.77 -8.04
N THR A 98 -11.94 -6.29 -6.82
CA THR A 98 -11.71 -7.71 -6.52
C THR A 98 -12.88 -8.30 -5.73
N HIS A 99 -12.90 -9.62 -5.55
CA HIS A 99 -13.89 -10.30 -4.71
C HIS A 99 -13.85 -9.88 -3.22
N TRP A 100 -12.79 -9.19 -2.79
CA TRP A 100 -12.59 -8.75 -1.40
C TRP A 100 -12.82 -7.25 -1.24
N GLY A 101 -12.71 -6.48 -2.30
CA GLY A 101 -12.80 -5.03 -2.30
C GLY A 101 -11.97 -4.38 -3.40
N LEU A 102 -11.06 -3.50 -3.03
CA LEU A 102 -10.31 -2.66 -3.98
C LEU A 102 -8.82 -2.96 -3.93
N SER A 103 -8.20 -3.10 -5.10
CA SER A 103 -6.78 -3.34 -5.33
C SER A 103 -6.28 -2.52 -6.52
N GLY A 104 -5.10 -2.85 -7.03
CA GLY A 104 -4.46 -2.16 -8.14
C GLY A 104 -3.42 -1.13 -7.67
N PRO A 105 -2.61 -0.61 -8.60
CA PRO A 105 -1.46 0.23 -8.27
C PRO A 105 -1.78 1.45 -7.39
N ALA A 106 -2.93 2.11 -7.60
CA ALA A 106 -3.34 3.25 -6.79
C ALA A 106 -3.64 2.85 -5.34
N VAL A 107 -4.33 1.72 -5.14
CA VAL A 107 -4.67 1.20 -3.80
C VAL A 107 -3.41 0.73 -3.07
N LEU A 108 -2.55 -0.04 -3.73
CA LEU A 108 -1.32 -0.55 -3.13
C LEU A 108 -0.38 0.58 -2.71
N LYS A 109 -0.19 1.61 -3.56
CA LYS A 109 0.60 2.79 -3.19
C LYS A 109 -0.02 3.55 -2.01
N LEU A 110 -1.35 3.72 -2.02
CA LEU A 110 -2.05 4.42 -0.94
C LEU A 110 -1.94 3.65 0.38
N SER A 111 -2.02 2.32 0.35
CA SER A 111 -1.84 1.48 1.54
C SER A 111 -0.40 1.54 2.08
N ALA A 112 0.61 1.69 1.22
CA ALA A 112 1.99 1.89 1.65
C ALA A 112 2.18 3.24 2.36
N TRP A 113 1.76 4.34 1.73
CA TRP A 113 1.84 5.66 2.35
C TRP A 113 1.02 5.78 3.62
N GLY A 114 -0.11 5.07 3.69
CA GLY A 114 -1.01 5.04 4.83
C GLY A 114 -0.79 3.89 5.81
N ALA A 115 0.28 3.09 5.70
CA ALA A 115 0.46 1.83 6.43
C ALA A 115 0.28 2.00 7.94
N ARG A 116 0.98 2.96 8.55
CA ARG A 116 0.89 3.25 10.00
C ARG A 116 -0.48 3.82 10.38
N ALA A 117 -0.99 4.80 9.63
CA ALA A 117 -2.30 5.38 9.91
C ALA A 117 -3.43 4.35 9.82
N LEU A 118 -3.34 3.42 8.85
CA LEU A 118 -4.28 2.31 8.72
C LEU A 118 -4.15 1.29 9.86
N HIS A 119 -2.92 1.01 10.28
CA HIS A 119 -2.68 0.16 11.45
C HIS A 119 -3.29 0.77 12.71
N ASP A 120 -3.07 2.06 12.97
CA ASP A 120 -3.51 2.77 14.17
C ASP A 120 -5.05 2.83 14.27
N CYS A 121 -5.74 2.93 13.13
CA CYS A 121 -7.20 2.84 13.08
C CYS A 121 -7.74 1.41 12.89
N HIS A 122 -6.90 0.37 13.15
CA HIS A 122 -7.27 -1.05 13.04
C HIS A 122 -7.82 -1.41 11.65
N TYR A 123 -7.28 -0.77 10.60
CA TYR A 123 -7.70 -0.93 9.20
C TYR A 123 -9.19 -0.62 8.97
N GLN A 124 -9.74 0.31 9.77
CA GLN A 124 -11.10 0.82 9.61
C GLN A 124 -11.02 2.30 9.23
N ALA A 125 -11.31 2.60 7.99
CA ALA A 125 -11.20 3.95 7.45
C ALA A 125 -12.21 4.19 6.33
N LYS A 126 -12.47 5.47 6.04
CA LYS A 126 -13.25 5.87 4.87
C LYS A 126 -12.34 6.12 3.70
N LEU A 127 -12.70 5.56 2.54
CA LEU A 127 -12.04 5.80 1.27
C LEU A 127 -13.00 6.58 0.37
N LEU A 128 -12.56 7.72 -0.11
CA LEU A 128 -13.23 8.46 -1.17
C LEU A 128 -12.63 8.05 -2.51
N VAL A 129 -13.49 7.74 -3.47
CA VAL A 129 -13.11 7.36 -4.83
C VAL A 129 -13.72 8.34 -5.82
N ASN A 130 -12.89 9.03 -6.57
CA ASN A 130 -13.28 9.74 -7.77
C ASN A 130 -12.99 8.84 -8.98
N TRP A 131 -14.03 8.34 -9.61
CA TRP A 131 -13.93 7.43 -10.75
C TRP A 131 -13.48 8.12 -12.05
N LEU A 132 -13.63 9.46 -12.13
CA LEU A 132 -13.31 10.28 -13.30
C LEU A 132 -12.57 11.55 -12.87
N PRO A 133 -11.33 11.46 -12.39
CA PRO A 133 -10.60 12.60 -11.82
C PRO A 133 -10.25 13.69 -12.84
N GLU A 134 -10.33 13.39 -14.14
CA GLU A 134 -10.08 14.34 -15.24
C GLU A 134 -11.26 15.25 -15.52
N LEU A 135 -12.45 14.93 -14.96
CA LEU A 135 -13.66 15.72 -15.11
C LEU A 135 -14.01 16.42 -13.79
N ASP A 136 -14.15 17.72 -13.82
CA ASP A 136 -14.73 18.45 -12.72
C ASP A 136 -16.26 18.22 -12.64
N ARG A 137 -16.85 18.58 -11.51
CA ARG A 137 -18.26 18.33 -11.23
C ARG A 137 -19.18 19.08 -12.21
N GLU A 138 -18.80 20.25 -12.69
CA GLU A 138 -19.59 21.08 -13.59
C GLU A 138 -19.59 20.49 -14.99
N THR A 139 -18.44 20.10 -15.51
CA THR A 139 -18.30 19.41 -16.79
C THR A 139 -19.06 18.08 -16.77
N LEU A 140 -18.93 17.29 -15.70
CA LEU A 140 -19.66 16.03 -15.53
C LEU A 140 -21.18 16.27 -15.54
N ARG A 141 -21.66 17.30 -14.84
CA ARG A 141 -23.07 17.69 -14.82
C ARG A 141 -23.57 18.07 -16.24
N SER A 142 -22.79 18.88 -16.92
CA SER A 142 -23.12 19.31 -18.30
C SER A 142 -23.24 18.12 -19.25
N GLN A 143 -22.33 17.17 -19.18
CA GLN A 143 -22.38 15.94 -19.99
C GLN A 143 -23.62 15.11 -19.67
N ILE A 144 -23.96 14.90 -18.40
CA ILE A 144 -25.15 14.15 -17.99
C ILE A 144 -26.45 14.84 -18.47
N LEU A 145 -26.52 16.16 -18.31
CA LEU A 145 -27.69 16.94 -18.77
C LEU A 145 -27.85 16.93 -20.31
N SER A 146 -26.73 16.97 -21.03
CA SER A 146 -26.72 16.84 -22.49
C SER A 146 -27.31 15.50 -22.94
N VAL A 147 -26.92 14.40 -22.29
CA VAL A 147 -27.45 13.06 -22.56
C VAL A 147 -28.96 13.00 -22.22
N LYS A 148 -29.36 13.55 -21.07
CA LYS A 148 -30.78 13.62 -20.67
C LYS A 148 -31.64 14.32 -21.75
N THR A 149 -31.12 15.41 -22.29
CA THR A 149 -31.82 16.19 -23.35
C THR A 149 -31.81 15.46 -24.69
N ALA A 150 -30.68 14.85 -25.07
CA ALA A 150 -30.54 14.18 -26.36
C ALA A 150 -31.23 12.82 -26.41
N GLN A 151 -31.37 12.12 -25.30
CA GLN A 151 -31.87 10.73 -25.23
C GLN A 151 -32.98 10.53 -24.18
N PRO A 152 -34.02 11.36 -24.11
CA PRO A 152 -34.98 11.38 -23.01
C PRO A 152 -35.74 10.06 -22.82
N LYS A 153 -35.93 9.29 -23.90
CA LYS A 153 -36.70 8.03 -23.89
C LYS A 153 -35.86 6.79 -23.58
N LYS A 154 -34.51 6.91 -23.54
CA LYS A 154 -33.62 5.79 -23.29
C LYS A 154 -33.55 5.49 -21.81
N ALA A 155 -33.43 4.19 -21.46
CA ALA A 155 -33.17 3.77 -20.09
C ALA A 155 -31.76 4.15 -19.70
N ILE A 156 -31.60 4.67 -18.48
CA ILE A 156 -30.32 5.18 -17.98
C ILE A 156 -29.23 4.08 -17.89
N ALA A 157 -29.62 2.85 -17.56
CA ALA A 157 -28.67 1.73 -17.49
C ALA A 157 -28.13 1.35 -18.88
N SER A 158 -28.96 1.45 -19.92
CA SER A 158 -28.60 1.05 -21.30
C SER A 158 -27.86 2.15 -22.06
N TYR A 159 -28.12 3.40 -21.74
CA TYR A 159 -27.50 4.54 -22.41
C TYR A 159 -26.77 5.41 -21.37
N ARG A 160 -25.47 5.20 -21.26
CA ARG A 160 -24.65 5.82 -20.22
C ARG A 160 -24.51 7.32 -20.41
N GLY A 161 -24.60 8.07 -19.31
CA GLY A 161 -24.31 9.51 -19.29
C GLY A 161 -22.82 9.83 -19.48
N VAL A 162 -21.95 8.84 -19.20
CA VAL A 162 -20.51 8.94 -19.36
C VAL A 162 -19.96 7.63 -19.92
N ASN A 163 -19.52 7.66 -21.17
CA ASN A 163 -19.12 6.44 -21.91
C ASN A 163 -17.81 5.81 -21.44
N VAL A 164 -16.95 6.58 -20.75
CA VAL A 164 -15.66 6.10 -20.22
C VAL A 164 -15.84 5.06 -19.11
N LEU A 165 -16.93 5.14 -18.32
CA LEU A 165 -17.21 4.17 -17.27
C LEU A 165 -17.58 2.80 -17.87
N PRO A 166 -16.99 1.68 -17.43
CA PRO A 166 -17.43 0.33 -17.81
C PRO A 166 -18.92 0.13 -17.52
N HIS A 167 -19.62 -0.62 -18.37
CA HIS A 167 -21.08 -0.79 -18.26
C HIS A 167 -21.51 -1.34 -16.88
N ARG A 168 -20.82 -2.34 -16.36
CA ARG A 168 -21.13 -2.91 -15.03
C ARG A 168 -20.92 -1.89 -13.90
N LEU A 169 -19.86 -1.07 -13.99
CA LEU A 169 -19.59 -0.01 -13.01
C LEU A 169 -20.65 1.09 -13.08
N TRP A 170 -21.05 1.48 -14.30
CA TRP A 170 -22.14 2.45 -14.50
C TRP A 170 -23.44 1.98 -13.86
N GLN A 171 -23.85 0.72 -14.10
CA GLN A 171 -25.06 0.15 -13.48
C GLN A 171 -25.01 0.17 -11.96
N TYR A 172 -23.88 -0.18 -11.40
CA TYR A 172 -23.66 -0.12 -9.95
C TYR A 172 -23.80 1.32 -9.41
N ILE A 173 -23.18 2.29 -10.09
CA ILE A 173 -23.18 3.70 -9.66
C ILE A 173 -24.62 4.28 -9.71
N ILE A 174 -25.41 4.01 -10.75
CA ILE A 174 -26.79 4.50 -10.83
C ILE A 174 -27.66 3.93 -9.70
N ILE A 175 -27.50 2.65 -9.37
CA ILE A 175 -28.23 2.01 -8.27
C ILE A 175 -27.84 2.68 -6.93
N ARG A 176 -26.56 2.94 -6.70
CA ARG A 176 -26.10 3.67 -5.51
C ARG A 176 -26.64 5.09 -5.44
N ALA A 177 -26.82 5.75 -6.57
CA ALA A 177 -27.44 7.07 -6.63
C ALA A 177 -28.96 7.01 -6.37
N GLY A 178 -29.54 5.81 -6.19
CA GLY A 178 -30.96 5.58 -5.95
C GLY A 178 -31.83 5.75 -7.21
N ILE A 179 -31.26 5.42 -8.36
CA ILE A 179 -31.91 5.44 -9.68
C ILE A 179 -32.16 4.00 -10.12
N ALA A 180 -33.39 3.68 -10.53
CA ALA A 180 -33.68 2.35 -11.03
C ALA A 180 -33.09 2.16 -12.46
N PRO A 181 -32.50 0.97 -12.75
CA PRO A 181 -31.87 0.72 -14.05
C PRO A 181 -32.78 0.97 -15.26
N GLU A 182 -34.06 0.72 -15.11
CA GLU A 182 -35.15 0.90 -16.13
C GLU A 182 -35.61 2.35 -16.27
N ASP A 183 -35.29 3.24 -15.33
CA ASP A 183 -35.69 4.64 -15.40
C ASP A 183 -35.18 5.29 -16.67
N ARG A 184 -36.03 6.12 -17.26
CA ARG A 184 -35.71 6.88 -18.49
C ARG A 184 -35.07 8.20 -18.15
N TRP A 185 -34.14 8.66 -18.97
CA TRP A 185 -33.48 9.93 -18.80
C TRP A 185 -34.43 11.10 -18.55
N ALA A 186 -35.59 11.13 -19.23
CA ALA A 186 -36.60 12.17 -19.04
C ALA A 186 -37.12 12.26 -17.60
N GLY A 187 -37.24 11.11 -16.91
CA GLY A 187 -37.80 11.02 -15.56
C GLY A 187 -36.82 11.36 -14.44
N ILE A 188 -35.51 11.40 -14.71
CA ILE A 188 -34.50 11.63 -13.68
C ILE A 188 -34.52 13.08 -13.18
N SER A 189 -34.71 13.27 -11.90
CA SER A 189 -34.75 14.59 -11.25
C SER A 189 -33.34 15.20 -11.12
N ASN A 190 -33.27 16.52 -10.89
CA ASN A 190 -32.00 17.19 -10.62
C ASN A 190 -31.31 16.65 -9.34
N LYS A 191 -32.09 16.27 -8.33
CA LYS A 191 -31.59 15.68 -7.09
C LYS A 191 -30.93 14.32 -7.33
N GLU A 192 -31.48 13.51 -8.24
CA GLU A 192 -30.89 12.23 -8.66
C GLU A 192 -29.62 12.44 -9.46
N ILE A 193 -29.60 13.45 -10.33
CA ILE A 193 -28.38 13.85 -11.07
C ILE A 193 -27.28 14.27 -10.08
N ASP A 194 -27.61 15.05 -9.05
CA ASP A 194 -26.62 15.47 -8.05
C ASP A 194 -26.06 14.28 -7.28
N ARG A 195 -26.90 13.30 -6.91
CA ARG A 195 -26.44 12.06 -6.26
C ARG A 195 -25.57 11.23 -7.21
N LEU A 196 -25.95 11.14 -8.49
CA LEU A 196 -25.16 10.42 -9.49
C LEU A 196 -23.78 11.05 -9.67
N ILE A 197 -23.70 12.37 -9.76
CA ILE A 197 -22.43 13.11 -9.81
C ILE A 197 -21.61 12.87 -8.54
N GLN A 198 -22.24 12.86 -7.36
CA GLN A 198 -21.56 12.56 -6.09
C GLN A 198 -20.96 11.15 -6.11
N GLU A 199 -21.69 10.14 -6.56
CA GLU A 199 -21.22 8.76 -6.66
C GLU A 199 -20.14 8.57 -7.73
N ILE A 200 -20.08 9.40 -8.76
CA ILE A 200 -18.97 9.36 -9.74
C ILE A 200 -17.74 10.10 -9.21
N ALA A 201 -17.92 11.31 -8.69
CA ALA A 201 -16.80 12.19 -8.35
C ALA A 201 -16.27 12.00 -6.93
N GLN A 202 -17.05 11.41 -6.02
CA GLN A 202 -16.68 11.29 -4.60
C GLN A 202 -17.46 10.17 -3.90
N ALA A 203 -17.45 8.96 -4.49
CA ALA A 203 -18.06 7.79 -3.85
C ALA A 203 -17.35 7.46 -2.54
N GLU A 204 -18.12 7.21 -1.49
CA GLU A 204 -17.59 6.82 -0.17
C GLU A 204 -17.67 5.30 0.01
N TYR A 205 -16.56 4.69 0.43
CA TYR A 205 -16.46 3.28 0.80
C TYR A 205 -15.87 3.13 2.19
N LEU A 206 -16.37 2.16 2.95
CA LEU A 206 -15.80 1.79 4.24
C LEU A 206 -14.80 0.66 4.04
N ILE A 207 -13.55 0.93 4.38
CA ILE A 207 -12.51 -0.09 4.50
C ILE A 207 -12.74 -0.80 5.83
N GLN A 208 -12.79 -2.14 5.80
CA GLN A 208 -12.87 -2.96 7.00
C GLN A 208 -11.88 -4.13 6.90
N GLY A 209 -10.64 -3.85 7.25
CA GLY A 209 -9.57 -4.81 7.22
C GLY A 209 -8.71 -4.73 5.95
N LYS A 210 -7.63 -5.47 5.99
CA LYS A 210 -6.70 -5.72 4.90
C LYS A 210 -7.02 -7.07 4.25
N GLY A 211 -6.54 -7.30 3.03
CA GLY A 211 -6.73 -8.56 2.32
C GLY A 211 -6.47 -9.78 3.20
N ALA A 212 -7.33 -10.80 3.08
CA ALA A 212 -7.31 -12.00 3.93
C ALA A 212 -6.06 -12.89 3.71
N PHE A 213 -5.27 -12.62 2.70
CA PHE A 213 -4.03 -13.34 2.45
C PHE A 213 -3.01 -12.94 3.52
N LYS A 214 -2.56 -13.94 4.29
CA LYS A 214 -1.56 -13.79 5.36
C LYS A 214 -0.19 -13.33 4.85
N GLU A 215 0.03 -13.37 3.54
CA GLU A 215 1.25 -12.92 2.89
C GLU A 215 1.13 -11.42 2.61
N GLU A 216 1.73 -10.65 3.47
CA GLU A 216 1.98 -9.23 3.28
C GLU A 216 3.01 -9.11 2.16
N PHE A 217 2.73 -8.27 1.17
CA PHE A 217 3.69 -8.06 0.07
C PHE A 217 4.98 -7.40 0.57
N VAL A 218 4.88 -6.53 1.59
CA VAL A 218 6.00 -5.77 2.18
C VAL A 218 5.64 -5.38 3.62
N THR A 219 6.67 -5.26 4.45
CA THR A 219 6.55 -4.77 5.83
C THR A 219 7.10 -3.34 5.95
N CYS A 220 6.29 -2.42 6.47
CA CYS A 220 6.72 -1.11 6.93
C CYS A 220 7.16 -1.23 8.38
N GLY A 221 8.41 -0.87 8.69
CA GLY A 221 9.04 -1.07 9.98
C GLY A 221 10.25 -2.00 9.90
N GLY A 222 11.04 -2.05 10.97
CA GLY A 222 12.26 -2.82 11.03
C GLY A 222 13.36 -2.13 11.85
N VAL A 223 14.61 -2.49 11.62
CA VAL A 223 15.76 -1.87 12.27
C VAL A 223 15.84 -0.39 11.93
N ASN A 224 15.93 0.47 12.96
CA ASN A 224 15.97 1.92 12.80
C ASN A 224 17.19 2.34 11.96
N LEU A 225 16.91 3.06 10.86
CA LEU A 225 17.89 3.45 9.87
C LEU A 225 19.01 4.37 10.40
N LYS A 226 18.75 5.11 11.49
CA LYS A 226 19.75 5.99 12.13
C LYS A 226 20.90 5.20 12.74
N GLU A 227 20.68 3.93 13.04
CA GLU A 227 21.64 3.05 13.69
C GLU A 227 22.47 2.23 12.69
N VAL A 228 22.30 2.47 11.39
CA VAL A 228 23.02 1.77 10.31
C VAL A 228 23.85 2.78 9.50
N ASP A 229 25.06 2.40 9.17
CA ASP A 229 25.89 3.14 8.21
C ASP A 229 25.56 2.69 6.79
N PHE A 230 24.89 3.52 6.02
CA PHE A 230 24.47 3.21 4.64
C PHE A 230 25.60 3.08 3.62
N LYS A 231 26.84 3.42 3.97
CA LYS A 231 27.98 3.18 3.07
C LYS A 231 28.45 1.74 3.12
N THR A 232 28.31 1.11 4.28
CA THR A 232 28.79 -0.24 4.55
C THR A 232 27.71 -1.21 4.97
N MET A 233 26.51 -0.70 5.28
CA MET A 233 25.41 -1.43 5.91
C MET A 233 25.74 -2.00 7.28
N GLN A 234 26.83 -1.54 7.91
CA GLN A 234 27.24 -1.94 9.25
C GLN A 234 26.41 -1.23 10.33
N SER A 235 26.15 -1.93 11.41
CA SER A 235 25.65 -1.35 12.65
C SER A 235 26.59 -0.28 13.18
N LYS A 236 26.03 0.87 13.60
CA LYS A 236 26.77 1.89 14.35
C LYS A 236 26.92 1.56 15.83
N LEU A 237 26.17 0.58 16.33
CA LEU A 237 26.13 0.18 17.73
C LEU A 237 27.05 -1.02 18.01
N VAL A 238 27.08 -1.97 17.07
CA VAL A 238 27.78 -3.25 17.22
C VAL A 238 28.74 -3.44 16.04
N PRO A 239 30.06 -3.26 16.26
CA PRO A 239 31.07 -3.50 15.22
C PRO A 239 30.99 -4.95 14.70
N GLY A 240 31.10 -5.14 13.39
CA GLY A 240 31.01 -6.45 12.75
C GLY A 240 29.61 -6.96 12.48
N LEU A 241 28.55 -6.27 12.96
CA LEU A 241 27.16 -6.58 12.62
C LEU A 241 26.71 -5.79 11.40
N TYR A 242 26.07 -6.46 10.45
CA TYR A 242 25.55 -5.86 9.21
C TYR A 242 24.08 -6.19 9.02
N PHE A 243 23.39 -5.34 8.26
CA PHE A 243 21.97 -5.51 7.92
C PHE A 243 21.75 -5.39 6.42
N ALA A 244 20.84 -6.21 5.87
CA ALA A 244 20.42 -6.10 4.47
C ALA A 244 18.97 -6.52 4.24
N GLY A 245 18.34 -5.86 3.30
CA GLY A 245 16.97 -6.18 2.86
C GLY A 245 15.90 -5.71 3.84
N GLU A 246 14.78 -6.41 3.85
CA GLU A 246 13.53 -6.01 4.51
C GLU A 246 13.58 -6.09 6.06
N ILE A 247 14.70 -6.51 6.65
CA ILE A 247 14.91 -6.36 8.11
C ILE A 247 15.05 -4.87 8.51
N LEU A 248 15.47 -4.04 7.57
CA LEU A 248 15.59 -2.58 7.74
C LEU A 248 14.21 -1.92 7.67
N ASP A 249 14.03 -0.79 8.36
CA ASP A 249 12.82 0.04 8.25
C ASP A 249 12.75 0.73 6.87
N ILE A 250 12.65 -0.07 5.82
CA ILE A 250 12.56 0.37 4.41
C ILE A 250 11.38 -0.34 3.76
N ASP A 251 10.36 0.42 3.39
CA ASP A 251 9.29 -0.05 2.53
C ASP A 251 9.07 0.92 1.37
N GLY A 252 9.27 0.43 0.17
CA GLY A 252 9.05 1.17 -1.07
C GLY A 252 7.67 0.85 -1.65
N VAL A 253 7.19 1.73 -2.55
CA VAL A 253 5.98 1.47 -3.33
C VAL A 253 6.21 0.34 -4.38
N THR A 254 5.12 -0.09 -5.04
CA THR A 254 5.20 -1.04 -6.16
C THR A 254 6.09 -0.53 -7.29
N GLY A 255 6.79 -1.43 -7.99
CA GLY A 255 7.68 -1.12 -9.12
C GLY A 255 9.10 -1.66 -8.96
N GLY A 256 9.31 -2.67 -8.10
CA GLY A 256 10.61 -3.31 -7.90
C GLY A 256 11.51 -2.61 -6.88
N PHE A 257 11.08 -1.51 -6.26
CA PHE A 257 11.89 -0.74 -5.32
C PHE A 257 12.33 -1.54 -4.09
N ASN A 258 11.48 -2.43 -3.56
CA ASN A 258 11.82 -3.27 -2.42
C ASN A 258 12.88 -4.31 -2.77
N PHE A 259 12.81 -4.93 -3.96
CA PHE A 259 13.86 -5.80 -4.47
C PHE A 259 15.17 -5.03 -4.70
N GLN A 260 15.09 -3.85 -5.31
CA GLN A 260 16.25 -3.01 -5.55
C GLN A 260 16.93 -2.62 -4.23
N SER A 261 16.15 -2.25 -3.21
CA SER A 261 16.66 -1.95 -1.87
C SER A 261 17.36 -3.18 -1.26
N ALA A 262 16.73 -4.36 -1.33
CA ALA A 262 17.29 -5.59 -0.79
C ALA A 262 18.62 -5.96 -1.47
N TRP A 263 18.68 -5.90 -2.81
CA TRP A 263 19.90 -6.20 -3.56
C TRP A 263 21.01 -5.19 -3.30
N THR A 264 20.68 -3.91 -3.27
CA THR A 264 21.66 -2.83 -3.03
C THR A 264 22.25 -2.93 -1.63
N THR A 265 21.42 -3.10 -0.61
CA THR A 265 21.88 -3.20 0.77
C THR A 265 22.70 -4.48 1.01
N ALA A 266 22.30 -5.61 0.40
CA ALA A 266 23.04 -6.86 0.45
C ALA A 266 24.41 -6.75 -0.25
N TRP A 267 24.45 -6.09 -1.41
CA TRP A 267 25.71 -5.88 -2.12
C TRP A 267 26.68 -5.00 -1.32
N LEU A 268 26.20 -3.87 -0.77
CA LEU A 268 27.02 -2.99 0.06
C LEU A 268 27.56 -3.71 1.31
N ALA A 269 26.71 -4.46 2.01
CA ALA A 269 27.12 -5.27 3.15
C ALA A 269 28.19 -6.29 2.75
N GLY A 270 27.96 -7.03 1.66
CA GLY A 270 28.92 -8.04 1.17
C GLY A 270 30.26 -7.45 0.79
N GLN A 271 30.30 -6.28 0.12
CA GLN A 271 31.54 -5.59 -0.20
C GLN A 271 32.29 -5.15 1.05
N ALA A 272 31.59 -4.58 2.03
CA ALA A 272 32.19 -4.14 3.28
C ALA A 272 32.72 -5.32 4.12
N MET A 273 32.00 -6.44 4.13
CA MET A 273 32.43 -7.66 4.82
C MET A 273 33.62 -8.34 4.14
N GLY A 274 33.78 -8.21 2.82
CA GLY A 274 34.87 -8.83 2.06
C GLY A 274 36.16 -8.04 2.03
N ASN A 275 36.10 -6.71 2.15
CA ASN A 275 37.25 -5.80 1.97
C ASN A 275 37.92 -5.36 3.29
N SER A 276 37.57 -5.94 4.42
CA SER A 276 38.08 -5.53 5.75
C SER A 276 39.10 -6.52 6.31
#